data_5b31a9e12b8fe65f8b2a9dedb1bfb721
#
_entry.id   5b31a9e12b8fe65f8b2a9dedb1bfb721
#
_cell.length_a   1.000
_cell.length_b   1.000
_cell.length_c   1.000
_cell.angle_alpha   90.00
_cell.angle_beta   90.00
_cell.angle_gamma   90.00
#
_symmetry.space_group_name_H-M   'P 1'
#
loop_
_entity.id
_entity.type
_entity.pdbx_description
1 polymer ?
#
loop_
_entity_poly.entity_id
_entity_poly.type
_entity_poly.pdbx_seq_one_letter_code
_entity_poly.pdbx_strand_id
1 'polypeptide(L)'
;MLTHGVFKQWRRRVSAAFHALYRKLLPIHWWLVDRFSKQVAPPGLALPPARLRFQVTQSTNAWLFFRFGRRTAQDIQIVLAESGYSLGNFQNVLDFGCGCGRTLLWLQSGFPKVNWSGTDVHPEMIEWCRANIPSARFTINAALPPLEYPDSGFDLVYAVSVFTHLNEEYQRAWIPELRRVLKPGGLLLLTFHGEHVWNVGDDASEVERQGIVFRTSTKLRGIMPHWYQTTFQTPSHLRGSLSAHFTVIRHSSKAFGDQDAILARRD
;
A
#
# COMPACT_ATOMS: atom_id res chain seq x y z
N MET A 1 45.04 10.08 15.48
CA MET A 1 43.91 9.13 15.37
C MET A 1 42.59 9.60 15.97
N LEU A 2 42.42 10.87 16.31
CA LEU A 2 41.17 11.43 16.93
C LEU A 2 40.20 12.09 15.94
N THR A 3 40.55 12.20 14.67
CA THR A 3 39.79 13.01 13.68
C THR A 3 38.59 12.29 13.03
N HIS A 4 38.62 10.98 12.93
CA HIS A 4 37.55 10.22 12.24
C HIS A 4 36.25 10.11 13.09
N GLY A 5 36.37 9.99 14.40
CA GLY A 5 35.24 9.92 15.33
C GLY A 5 34.52 11.24 15.46
N VAL A 6 35.24 12.34 15.57
CA VAL A 6 34.69 13.70 15.70
C VAL A 6 33.94 14.12 14.43
N PHE A 7 34.49 13.80 13.24
CA PHE A 7 33.89 14.11 11.95
C PHE A 7 32.60 13.30 11.73
N LYS A 8 32.56 12.03 12.14
CA LYS A 8 31.38 11.16 12.07
C LYS A 8 30.27 11.65 13.03
N GLN A 9 30.66 12.13 14.20
CA GLN A 9 29.73 12.67 15.20
C GLN A 9 29.19 14.04 14.78
N TRP A 10 30.01 14.89 14.18
CA TRP A 10 29.62 16.19 13.61
C TRP A 10 28.64 15.99 12.43
N ARG A 11 28.94 15.11 11.47
CA ARG A 11 28.01 14.76 10.36
C ARG A 11 26.66 14.25 10.88
N ARG A 12 26.64 13.44 11.95
CA ARG A 12 25.38 12.98 12.58
C ARG A 12 24.62 14.13 13.22
N ARG A 13 25.29 15.07 13.90
CA ARG A 13 24.63 16.24 14.53
C ARG A 13 24.10 17.24 13.50
N VAL A 14 24.85 17.52 12.45
CA VAL A 14 24.40 18.40 11.34
C VAL A 14 23.23 17.75 10.60
N SER A 15 23.29 16.44 10.35
CA SER A 15 22.17 15.70 9.78
C SER A 15 20.94 15.75 10.68
N ALA A 16 21.08 15.58 11.98
CA ALA A 16 19.97 15.62 12.93
C ALA A 16 19.35 17.02 13.03
N ALA A 17 20.16 18.08 13.07
CA ALA A 17 19.69 19.47 13.07
C ALA A 17 18.99 19.84 11.76
N PHE A 18 19.54 19.42 10.62
CA PHE A 18 18.94 19.59 9.31
C PHE A 18 17.59 18.88 9.22
N HIS A 19 17.50 17.62 9.69
CA HIS A 19 16.24 16.88 9.72
C HIS A 19 15.22 17.51 10.67
N ALA A 20 15.65 18.09 11.79
CA ALA A 20 14.76 18.80 12.71
C ALA A 20 14.21 20.09 12.10
N LEU A 21 15.06 20.87 11.42
CA LEU A 21 14.65 22.08 10.69
C LEU A 21 13.72 21.72 9.51
N TYR A 22 14.10 20.72 8.72
CA TYR A 22 13.29 20.21 7.62
C TYR A 22 11.89 19.82 8.10
N ARG A 23 11.76 19.08 9.22
CA ARG A 23 10.46 18.72 9.79
C ARG A 23 9.62 19.93 10.21
N LYS A 24 10.24 20.99 10.73
CA LYS A 24 9.54 22.23 11.09
C LYS A 24 9.02 22.99 9.86
N LEU A 25 9.72 22.90 8.73
CA LEU A 25 9.36 23.56 7.49
C LEU A 25 8.36 22.74 6.64
N LEU A 26 8.20 21.44 6.88
CA LEU A 26 7.27 20.59 6.15
C LEU A 26 5.83 21.10 6.10
N PRO A 27 5.21 21.59 7.20
CA PRO A 27 3.84 22.11 7.15
C PRO A 27 3.71 23.32 6.22
N ILE A 28 4.70 24.21 6.22
CA ILE A 28 4.74 25.38 5.32
C ILE A 28 4.91 24.92 3.87
N HIS A 29 5.81 23.97 3.63
CA HIS A 29 6.00 23.37 2.31
C HIS A 29 4.70 22.72 1.80
N TRP A 30 4.02 21.93 2.61
CA TRP A 30 2.76 21.28 2.23
C TRP A 30 1.67 22.31 1.93
N TRP A 31 1.54 23.36 2.75
CA TRP A 31 0.59 24.45 2.51
C TRP A 31 0.85 25.19 1.17
N LEU A 32 2.11 25.51 0.88
CA LEU A 32 2.50 26.10 -0.41
C LEU A 32 2.16 25.17 -1.58
N VAL A 33 2.53 23.90 -1.47
CA VAL A 33 2.22 22.91 -2.50
C VAL A 33 0.71 22.80 -2.73
N ASP A 34 -0.09 22.74 -1.67
CA ASP A 34 -1.54 22.66 -1.80
C ASP A 34 -2.16 23.90 -2.42
N ARG A 35 -1.62 25.08 -2.09
CA ARG A 35 -2.08 26.36 -2.67
C ARG A 35 -1.94 26.39 -4.20
N PHE A 36 -0.89 25.78 -4.74
CA PHE A 36 -0.56 25.81 -6.17
C PHE A 36 -0.90 24.52 -6.93
N SER A 37 -1.23 23.43 -6.27
CA SER A 37 -1.47 22.13 -6.92
C SER A 37 -2.91 21.89 -7.36
N LYS A 38 -3.88 22.69 -6.93
CA LYS A 38 -5.33 22.44 -7.18
C LYS A 38 -5.70 22.40 -8.67
N GLN A 39 -4.90 23.00 -9.54
CA GLN A 39 -5.17 23.09 -10.99
C GLN A 39 -4.79 21.82 -11.76
N VAL A 40 -4.17 20.82 -11.12
CA VAL A 40 -3.60 19.63 -11.78
C VAL A 40 -4.50 18.40 -11.65
N ALA A 41 -5.59 18.49 -10.91
CA ALA A 41 -6.50 17.36 -10.74
C ALA A 41 -7.27 17.08 -12.04
N PRO A 42 -7.35 15.81 -12.50
CA PRO A 42 -8.23 15.46 -13.60
C PRO A 42 -9.69 15.80 -13.26
N PRO A 43 -10.51 16.17 -14.27
CA PRO A 43 -11.91 16.49 -14.05
C PRO A 43 -12.64 15.38 -13.28
N GLY A 44 -13.39 15.75 -12.24
CA GLY A 44 -14.17 14.81 -11.43
C GLY A 44 -13.37 14.02 -10.39
N LEU A 45 -12.04 14.18 -10.31
CA LEU A 45 -11.23 13.53 -9.29
C LEU A 45 -10.79 14.52 -8.20
N ALA A 46 -10.99 14.16 -6.94
CA ALA A 46 -10.54 14.94 -5.81
C ALA A 46 -9.03 14.78 -5.57
N LEU A 47 -8.36 15.87 -5.20
CA LEU A 47 -6.94 15.87 -4.87
C LEU A 47 -6.75 15.92 -3.36
N PRO A 48 -6.13 14.89 -2.73
CA PRO A 48 -5.82 14.93 -1.30
C PRO A 48 -4.80 16.01 -0.96
N PRO A 49 -4.77 16.50 0.30
CA PRO A 49 -3.71 17.36 0.79
C PRO A 49 -2.30 16.81 0.53
N ALA A 50 -1.32 17.70 0.32
CA ALA A 50 0.07 17.33 0.01
C ALA A 50 0.66 16.34 1.04
N ARG A 51 0.30 16.49 2.31
CA ARG A 51 0.73 15.59 3.38
C ARG A 51 0.24 14.17 3.17
N LEU A 52 -1.03 13.99 2.83
CA LEU A 52 -1.60 12.65 2.57
C LEU A 52 -1.03 12.04 1.28
N ARG A 53 -0.85 12.87 0.23
CA ARG A 53 -0.17 12.41 -1.00
C ARG A 53 1.23 11.89 -0.71
N PHE A 54 2.00 12.63 0.12
CA PHE A 54 3.35 12.23 0.50
C PHE A 54 3.37 10.87 1.21
N GLN A 55 2.42 10.61 2.09
CA GLN A 55 2.36 9.34 2.83
C GLN A 55 2.08 8.13 1.94
N VAL A 56 1.37 8.30 0.82
CA VAL A 56 1.03 7.18 -0.09
C VAL A 56 1.93 7.08 -1.33
N THR A 57 2.72 8.13 -1.64
CA THR A 57 3.57 8.14 -2.85
C THR A 57 5.00 8.56 -2.57
N GLN A 58 5.33 8.93 -1.34
CA GLN A 58 6.58 9.59 -0.94
C GLN A 58 6.87 10.88 -1.75
N SER A 59 5.82 11.47 -2.34
CA SER A 59 5.89 12.71 -3.13
C SER A 59 4.65 13.57 -2.88
N THR A 60 4.85 14.89 -2.81
CA THR A 60 3.76 15.86 -2.75
C THR A 60 3.17 16.19 -4.12
N ASN A 61 3.79 15.68 -5.20
CA ASN A 61 3.44 16.01 -6.58
C ASN A 61 2.07 15.43 -6.96
N ALA A 62 1.12 16.29 -7.30
CA ALA A 62 -0.23 15.91 -7.67
C ALA A 62 -0.28 15.04 -8.94
N TRP A 63 0.55 15.35 -9.95
CA TRP A 63 0.60 14.58 -11.19
C TRP A 63 1.09 13.15 -10.93
N LEU A 64 2.12 12.95 -10.09
CA LEU A 64 2.59 11.61 -9.70
C LEU A 64 1.51 10.84 -8.93
N PHE A 65 0.78 11.51 -8.03
CA PHE A 65 -0.32 10.88 -7.31
C PHE A 65 -1.36 10.28 -8.25
N PHE A 66 -1.84 11.07 -9.22
CA PHE A 66 -2.84 10.61 -10.19
C PHE A 66 -2.25 9.57 -11.15
N ARG A 67 -1.03 9.78 -11.65
CA ARG A 67 -0.36 8.83 -12.54
C ARG A 67 -0.19 7.45 -11.89
N PHE A 68 0.30 7.40 -10.65
CA PHE A 68 0.47 6.14 -9.93
C PHE A 68 -0.88 5.48 -9.63
N GLY A 69 -1.89 6.25 -9.21
CA GLY A 69 -3.23 5.71 -8.99
C GLY A 69 -3.82 5.08 -10.24
N ARG A 70 -3.74 5.79 -11.38
CA ARG A 70 -4.21 5.27 -12.67
C ARG A 70 -3.45 4.01 -13.09
N ARG A 71 -2.13 4.03 -12.96
CA ARG A 71 -1.30 2.87 -13.30
C ARG A 71 -1.66 1.66 -12.44
N THR A 72 -1.76 1.82 -11.12
CA THR A 72 -2.17 0.75 -10.21
C THR A 72 -3.55 0.19 -10.55
N ALA A 73 -4.52 1.06 -10.88
CA ALA A 73 -5.85 0.63 -11.31
C ALA A 73 -5.81 -0.19 -12.61
N GLN A 74 -4.92 0.15 -13.54
CA GLN A 74 -4.69 -0.63 -14.76
C GLN A 74 -4.00 -1.96 -14.47
N ASP A 75 -2.98 -1.96 -13.61
CA ASP A 75 -2.23 -3.17 -13.25
C ASP A 75 -3.14 -4.21 -12.56
N ILE A 76 -4.08 -3.78 -11.68
CA ILE A 76 -5.13 -4.65 -11.12
C ILE A 76 -5.95 -5.31 -12.23
N GLN A 77 -6.42 -4.53 -13.19
CA GLN A 77 -7.25 -5.04 -14.29
C GLN A 77 -6.47 -6.02 -15.17
N ILE A 78 -5.19 -5.75 -15.45
CA ILE A 78 -4.31 -6.63 -16.22
C ILE A 78 -4.15 -7.98 -15.53
N VAL A 79 -3.77 -8.01 -14.24
CA VAL A 79 -3.58 -9.25 -13.48
C VAL A 79 -4.87 -10.08 -13.41
N LEU A 80 -6.01 -9.44 -13.24
CA LEU A 80 -7.30 -10.11 -13.24
C LEU A 80 -7.62 -10.69 -14.64
N ALA A 81 -7.46 -9.89 -15.70
CA ALA A 81 -7.77 -10.30 -17.08
C ALA A 81 -6.88 -11.47 -17.54
N GLU A 82 -5.58 -11.43 -17.23
CA GLU A 82 -4.63 -12.50 -17.52
C GLU A 82 -4.94 -13.80 -16.77
N SER A 83 -5.79 -13.73 -15.74
CA SER A 83 -6.26 -14.88 -14.95
C SER A 83 -7.70 -15.27 -15.28
N GLY A 84 -8.30 -14.68 -16.33
CA GLY A 84 -9.66 -14.98 -16.79
C GLY A 84 -10.78 -14.26 -16.03
N TYR A 85 -10.46 -13.22 -15.25
CA TYR A 85 -11.42 -12.44 -14.47
C TYR A 85 -11.59 -11.03 -15.03
N SER A 86 -12.78 -10.47 -14.84
CA SER A 86 -13.08 -9.07 -15.15
C SER A 86 -13.57 -8.35 -13.91
N LEU A 87 -13.03 -7.17 -13.65
CA LEU A 87 -13.38 -6.36 -12.48
C LEU A 87 -14.88 -6.01 -12.48
N GLY A 88 -15.48 -5.78 -13.68
CA GLY A 88 -16.88 -5.48 -13.82
C GLY A 88 -17.86 -6.62 -13.48
N ASN A 89 -17.35 -7.85 -13.29
CA ASN A 89 -18.16 -9.00 -12.91
C ASN A 89 -18.30 -9.14 -11.38
N PHE A 90 -17.52 -8.39 -10.60
CA PHE A 90 -17.64 -8.39 -9.15
C PHE A 90 -18.71 -7.42 -8.67
N GLN A 91 -19.38 -7.77 -7.58
CA GLN A 91 -20.39 -6.92 -6.95
C GLN A 91 -19.78 -6.07 -5.84
N ASN A 92 -18.97 -6.68 -4.98
CA ASN A 92 -18.40 -6.03 -3.81
C ASN A 92 -16.87 -6.17 -3.82
N VAL A 93 -16.15 -5.07 -3.80
CA VAL A 93 -14.69 -5.03 -3.83
C VAL A 93 -14.15 -4.22 -2.68
N LEU A 94 -13.14 -4.74 -1.99
CA LEU A 94 -12.44 -4.08 -0.89
C LEU A 94 -11.01 -3.69 -1.28
N ASP A 95 -10.68 -2.43 -1.10
CA ASP A 95 -9.31 -1.89 -1.08
C ASP A 95 -8.78 -1.96 0.36
N PHE A 96 -7.98 -2.96 0.65
CA PHE A 96 -7.35 -3.13 1.97
C PHE A 96 -6.02 -2.36 2.02
N GLY A 97 -5.95 -1.36 2.91
CA GLY A 97 -4.87 -0.38 2.95
C GLY A 97 -5.03 0.69 1.87
N CYS A 98 -6.25 1.22 1.72
CA CYS A 98 -6.61 2.13 0.63
C CYS A 98 -5.90 3.50 0.68
N GLY A 99 -5.28 3.85 1.81
CA GLY A 99 -4.72 5.18 2.01
C GLY A 99 -5.77 6.26 1.80
N CYS A 100 -5.42 7.29 1.03
CA CYS A 100 -6.35 8.33 0.60
C CYS A 100 -7.05 8.00 -0.74
N GLY A 101 -7.34 6.73 -1.01
CA GLY A 101 -8.15 6.28 -2.14
C GLY A 101 -7.49 6.44 -3.51
N ARG A 102 -6.17 6.53 -3.59
CA ARG A 102 -5.41 6.81 -4.82
C ARG A 102 -5.82 5.92 -5.99
N THR A 103 -5.95 4.62 -5.76
CA THR A 103 -6.34 3.62 -6.76
C THR A 103 -7.84 3.60 -6.98
N LEU A 104 -8.60 3.67 -5.90
CA LEU A 104 -10.07 3.59 -5.89
C LEU A 104 -10.72 4.75 -6.64
N LEU A 105 -10.15 5.96 -6.61
CA LEU A 105 -10.58 7.11 -7.42
C LEU A 105 -10.72 6.77 -8.91
N TRP A 106 -9.84 5.93 -9.46
CA TRP A 106 -9.86 5.53 -10.87
C TRP A 106 -10.79 4.34 -11.12
N LEU A 107 -10.79 3.36 -10.21
CA LEU A 107 -11.58 2.14 -10.38
C LEU A 107 -13.08 2.41 -10.31
N GLN A 108 -13.52 3.23 -9.34
CA GLN A 108 -14.93 3.56 -9.20
C GLN A 108 -15.53 4.26 -10.45
N SER A 109 -14.75 5.13 -11.09
CA SER A 109 -15.18 5.81 -12.31
C SER A 109 -15.34 4.85 -13.50
N GLY A 110 -14.46 3.85 -13.59
CA GLY A 110 -14.49 2.82 -14.64
C GLY A 110 -15.53 1.74 -14.42
N PHE A 111 -15.91 1.49 -13.16
CA PHE A 111 -16.81 0.40 -12.77
C PHE A 111 -17.90 0.89 -11.79
N PRO A 112 -18.82 1.72 -12.23
CA PRO A 112 -19.82 2.37 -11.37
C PRO A 112 -20.88 1.40 -10.79
N LYS A 113 -20.96 0.17 -11.30
CA LYS A 113 -21.89 -0.86 -10.79
C LYS A 113 -21.28 -1.69 -9.64
N VAL A 114 -19.99 -1.56 -9.39
CA VAL A 114 -19.30 -2.26 -8.30
C VAL A 114 -19.50 -1.48 -7.01
N ASN A 115 -19.83 -2.16 -5.93
CA ASN A 115 -19.89 -1.60 -4.59
C ASN A 115 -18.46 -1.55 -4.02
N TRP A 116 -17.90 -0.37 -4.00
CA TRP A 116 -16.53 -0.15 -3.54
C TRP A 116 -16.48 0.08 -2.04
N SER A 117 -15.51 -0.56 -1.39
CA SER A 117 -15.15 -0.31 0.00
C SER A 117 -13.65 -0.10 0.13
N GLY A 118 -13.24 0.70 1.09
CA GLY A 118 -11.84 0.90 1.44
C GLY A 118 -11.64 0.87 2.95
N THR A 119 -10.49 0.38 3.40
CA THR A 119 -10.11 0.44 4.81
C THR A 119 -8.63 0.76 4.95
N ASP A 120 -8.29 1.52 5.99
CA ASP A 120 -6.91 1.89 6.31
C ASP A 120 -6.77 2.13 7.82
N VAL A 121 -5.56 1.98 8.33
CA VAL A 121 -5.23 2.28 9.75
C VAL A 121 -5.12 3.76 10.03
N HIS A 122 -5.09 4.62 9.00
CA HIS A 122 -4.84 6.05 9.13
C HIS A 122 -6.17 6.85 9.13
N PRO A 123 -6.64 7.35 10.30
CA PRO A 123 -7.96 7.98 10.40
C PRO A 123 -8.15 9.17 9.46
N GLU A 124 -7.15 10.05 9.34
CA GLU A 124 -7.25 11.24 8.49
C GLU A 124 -7.38 10.92 7.00
N MET A 125 -6.74 9.83 6.53
CA MET A 125 -6.91 9.36 5.15
C MET A 125 -8.33 8.88 4.91
N ILE A 126 -8.91 8.14 5.85
CA ILE A 126 -10.28 7.65 5.77
C ILE A 126 -11.30 8.79 5.87
N GLU A 127 -11.10 9.76 6.75
CA GLU A 127 -11.95 10.96 6.82
C GLU A 127 -11.92 11.73 5.51
N TRP A 128 -10.74 11.90 4.92
CA TRP A 128 -10.62 12.52 3.61
C TRP A 128 -11.37 11.70 2.53
N CYS A 129 -11.23 10.38 2.50
CA CYS A 129 -11.93 9.51 1.57
C CYS A 129 -13.45 9.64 1.71
N ARG A 130 -13.98 9.59 2.94
CA ARG A 130 -15.43 9.76 3.21
C ARG A 130 -15.97 11.08 2.69
N ALA A 131 -15.21 12.17 2.83
CA ALA A 131 -15.61 13.49 2.38
C ALA A 131 -15.51 13.69 0.86
N ASN A 132 -14.65 12.95 0.17
CA ASN A 132 -14.28 13.24 -1.23
C ASN A 132 -14.57 12.10 -2.21
N ILE A 133 -14.95 10.90 -1.71
CA ILE A 133 -15.27 9.72 -2.52
C ILE A 133 -16.60 9.11 -2.04
N PRO A 134 -17.72 9.81 -2.19
CA PRO A 134 -19.01 9.42 -1.60
C PRO A 134 -19.61 8.13 -2.21
N SER A 135 -19.11 7.67 -3.35
CA SER A 135 -19.54 6.45 -4.02
C SER A 135 -18.94 5.17 -3.44
N ALA A 136 -18.07 5.27 -2.41
CA ALA A 136 -17.47 4.13 -1.74
C ALA A 136 -17.67 4.21 -0.22
N ARG A 137 -17.68 3.05 0.43
CA ARG A 137 -17.74 2.95 1.89
C ARG A 137 -16.33 2.86 2.47
N PHE A 138 -16.03 3.68 3.48
CA PHE A 138 -14.71 3.68 4.12
C PHE A 138 -14.79 3.40 5.63
N THR A 139 -13.91 2.52 6.12
CA THR A 139 -13.78 2.20 7.55
C THR A 139 -12.33 2.37 8.00
N ILE A 140 -12.13 2.72 9.27
CA ILE A 140 -10.82 2.70 9.91
C ILE A 140 -10.64 1.31 10.49
N ASN A 141 -9.50 0.67 10.23
CA ASN A 141 -9.15 -0.59 10.87
C ASN A 141 -8.02 -0.40 11.89
N ALA A 142 -7.93 -1.30 12.86
CA ALA A 142 -6.78 -1.39 13.75
C ALA A 142 -5.55 -1.96 13.01
N ALA A 143 -4.38 -1.92 13.65
CA ALA A 143 -3.16 -2.52 13.12
C ALA A 143 -3.25 -4.06 13.01
N LEU A 144 -4.08 -4.68 13.84
CA LEU A 144 -4.41 -6.11 13.85
C LEU A 144 -5.91 -6.31 13.59
N PRO A 145 -6.31 -7.50 13.06
CA PRO A 145 -7.71 -7.83 12.87
C PRO A 145 -8.51 -7.79 14.20
N PRO A 146 -9.87 -7.74 14.16
CA PRO A 146 -10.70 -7.97 12.96
C PRO A 146 -11.05 -6.68 12.18
N LEU A 147 -11.53 -6.84 10.94
CA LEU A 147 -12.20 -5.80 10.16
C LEU A 147 -13.67 -5.68 10.55
N GLU A 148 -14.21 -4.46 10.47
CA GLU A 148 -15.65 -4.20 10.69
C GLU A 148 -16.52 -4.57 9.46
N TYR A 149 -16.21 -5.70 8.82
CA TYR A 149 -16.96 -6.23 7.70
C TYR A 149 -17.49 -7.63 8.02
N PRO A 150 -18.66 -8.01 7.47
CA PRO A 150 -19.22 -9.33 7.68
C PRO A 150 -18.39 -10.42 6.99
N ASP A 151 -18.57 -11.66 7.45
CA ASP A 151 -18.04 -12.82 6.76
C ASP A 151 -18.59 -12.90 5.34
N SER A 152 -17.74 -13.33 4.39
CA SER A 152 -18.15 -13.56 3.01
C SER A 152 -18.83 -12.36 2.33
N GLY A 153 -18.37 -11.14 2.63
CA GLY A 153 -18.93 -9.90 2.11
C GLY A 153 -18.41 -9.50 0.72
N PHE A 154 -17.19 -9.93 0.35
CA PHE A 154 -16.51 -9.42 -0.84
C PHE A 154 -16.22 -10.50 -1.88
N ASP A 155 -16.32 -10.12 -3.17
CA ASP A 155 -15.92 -10.96 -4.31
C ASP A 155 -14.42 -10.84 -4.58
N LEU A 156 -13.84 -9.65 -4.33
CA LEU A 156 -12.43 -9.34 -4.47
C LEU A 156 -11.96 -8.49 -3.29
N VAL A 157 -10.83 -8.86 -2.72
CA VAL A 157 -10.03 -8.00 -1.85
C VAL A 157 -8.69 -7.76 -2.54
N TYR A 158 -8.29 -6.51 -2.69
CA TYR A 158 -6.93 -6.21 -3.14
C TYR A 158 -6.16 -5.41 -2.08
N ALA A 159 -4.86 -5.71 -1.94
CA ALA A 159 -3.94 -5.12 -0.98
C ALA A 159 -2.65 -4.69 -1.70
N VAL A 160 -2.67 -3.48 -2.28
CA VAL A 160 -1.51 -2.97 -3.03
C VAL A 160 -0.58 -2.18 -2.11
N SER A 161 0.68 -2.59 -2.06
CA SER A 161 1.73 -1.98 -1.21
C SER A 161 1.41 -2.04 0.30
N VAL A 162 0.67 -3.06 0.74
CA VAL A 162 0.39 -3.31 2.17
C VAL A 162 1.34 -4.37 2.72
N PHE A 163 1.43 -5.52 2.08
CA PHE A 163 2.32 -6.61 2.48
C PHE A 163 3.81 -6.27 2.34
N THR A 164 4.13 -5.22 1.61
CA THR A 164 5.45 -4.59 1.57
C THR A 164 5.85 -3.89 2.87
N HIS A 165 4.91 -3.71 3.82
CA HIS A 165 5.13 -3.00 5.09
C HIS A 165 4.81 -3.84 6.32
N LEU A 166 4.15 -4.98 6.17
CA LEU A 166 3.78 -5.87 7.27
C LEU A 166 4.91 -6.88 7.55
N ASN A 167 5.33 -7.01 8.80
CA ASN A 167 6.18 -8.11 9.23
C ASN A 167 5.42 -9.44 9.17
N GLU A 168 6.12 -10.55 9.39
CA GLU A 168 5.54 -11.90 9.30
C GLU A 168 4.37 -12.13 10.27
N GLU A 169 4.47 -11.62 11.50
CA GLU A 169 3.41 -11.73 12.52
C GLU A 169 2.12 -11.07 12.05
N TYR A 170 2.22 -9.84 11.52
CA TYR A 170 1.06 -9.11 10.98
C TYR A 170 0.49 -9.81 9.73
N GLN A 171 1.35 -10.33 8.85
CA GLN A 171 0.88 -11.08 7.68
C GLN A 171 0.10 -12.33 8.11
N ARG A 172 0.61 -13.09 9.09
CA ARG A 172 -0.07 -14.28 9.65
C ARG A 172 -1.41 -13.94 10.30
N ALA A 173 -1.54 -12.77 10.92
CA ALA A 173 -2.80 -12.33 11.50
C ALA A 173 -3.82 -11.90 10.42
N TRP A 174 -3.36 -11.17 9.40
CA TRP A 174 -4.24 -10.63 8.38
C TRP A 174 -4.72 -11.65 7.33
N ILE A 175 -3.92 -12.65 6.94
CA ILE A 175 -4.28 -13.63 5.92
C ILE A 175 -5.60 -14.37 6.25
N PRO A 176 -5.82 -14.92 7.47
CA PRO A 176 -7.10 -15.53 7.85
C PRO A 176 -8.27 -14.52 7.82
N GLU A 177 -8.02 -13.29 8.20
CA GLU A 177 -9.06 -12.25 8.23
C GLU A 177 -9.49 -11.85 6.82
N LEU A 178 -8.54 -11.67 5.89
CA LEU A 178 -8.84 -11.40 4.49
C LEU A 178 -9.62 -12.57 3.86
N ARG A 179 -9.31 -13.80 4.28
CA ARG A 179 -10.13 -14.97 3.90
C ARG A 179 -11.54 -14.89 4.49
N ARG A 180 -11.71 -14.50 5.76
CA ARG A 180 -13.02 -14.41 6.41
C ARG A 180 -13.96 -13.48 5.66
N VAL A 181 -13.48 -12.27 5.27
CA VAL A 181 -14.32 -11.28 4.60
C VAL A 181 -14.58 -11.59 3.11
N LEU A 182 -13.77 -12.41 2.47
CA LEU A 182 -14.01 -12.86 1.10
C LEU A 182 -15.12 -13.90 1.05
N LYS A 183 -15.91 -13.94 0.00
CA LYS A 183 -16.86 -15.03 -0.30
C LYS A 183 -16.11 -16.31 -0.65
N PRO A 184 -16.70 -17.52 -0.45
CA PRO A 184 -16.19 -18.75 -1.09
C PRO A 184 -16.03 -18.51 -2.60
N GLY A 185 -14.90 -18.88 -3.17
CA GLY A 185 -14.53 -18.57 -4.56
C GLY A 185 -14.06 -17.13 -4.81
N GLY A 186 -14.13 -16.26 -3.81
CA GLY A 186 -13.65 -14.87 -3.90
C GLY A 186 -12.14 -14.77 -4.02
N LEU A 187 -11.65 -13.65 -4.55
CA LEU A 187 -10.25 -13.46 -4.92
C LEU A 187 -9.53 -12.51 -3.97
N LEU A 188 -8.28 -12.87 -3.65
CA LEU A 188 -7.30 -12.02 -2.98
C LEU A 188 -6.20 -11.65 -3.96
N LEU A 189 -6.01 -10.36 -4.23
CA LEU A 189 -4.88 -9.82 -4.96
C LEU A 189 -4.01 -9.02 -4.00
N LEU A 190 -2.77 -9.42 -3.82
CA LEU A 190 -1.81 -8.67 -3.00
C LEU A 190 -0.47 -8.50 -3.68
N THR A 191 0.23 -7.41 -3.31
CA THR A 191 1.55 -7.11 -3.84
C THR A 191 2.61 -7.17 -2.74
N PHE A 192 3.84 -7.50 -3.12
CA PHE A 192 4.97 -7.63 -2.22
C PHE A 192 6.29 -7.27 -2.92
N HIS A 193 7.34 -6.99 -2.14
CA HIS A 193 8.68 -6.81 -2.67
C HIS A 193 9.31 -8.18 -2.93
N GLY A 194 9.27 -8.60 -4.20
CA GLY A 194 9.88 -9.84 -4.67
C GLY A 194 11.36 -9.69 -5.06
N GLU A 195 11.90 -10.70 -5.73
CA GLU A 195 13.33 -10.84 -6.05
C GLU A 195 13.96 -9.61 -6.72
N HIS A 196 13.20 -8.94 -7.56
CA HIS A 196 13.72 -7.79 -8.29
C HIS A 196 14.14 -6.64 -7.36
N VAL A 197 13.45 -6.46 -6.24
CA VAL A 197 13.69 -5.35 -5.31
C VAL A 197 14.85 -5.66 -4.35
N TRP A 198 14.92 -6.88 -3.81
CA TRP A 198 15.93 -7.25 -2.82
C TRP A 198 17.22 -7.80 -3.44
N ASN A 199 17.22 -8.25 -4.70
CA ASN A 199 18.46 -8.66 -5.40
C ASN A 199 19.41 -7.50 -5.74
N VAL A 200 19.01 -6.26 -5.50
CA VAL A 200 19.80 -5.05 -5.80
C VAL A 200 20.59 -4.54 -4.58
N GLY A 201 20.58 -5.24 -3.43
CA GLY A 201 21.21 -4.79 -2.19
C GLY A 201 21.81 -5.89 -1.33
N ASP A 202 22.27 -5.50 -0.15
CA ASP A 202 22.90 -6.39 0.85
C ASP A 202 21.92 -7.42 1.45
N ASP A 203 20.64 -7.36 1.11
CA ASP A 203 19.58 -8.19 1.71
C ASP A 203 19.35 -9.52 0.99
N ALA A 204 19.86 -9.70 -0.22
CA ALA A 204 19.55 -10.86 -1.09
C ALA A 204 19.76 -12.21 -0.41
N SER A 205 20.98 -12.44 0.10
CA SER A 205 21.33 -13.72 0.75
C SER A 205 20.53 -14.00 2.03
N GLU A 206 20.12 -12.95 2.73
CA GLU A 206 19.30 -13.09 3.95
C GLU A 206 17.86 -13.42 3.61
N VAL A 207 17.27 -12.75 2.61
CA VAL A 207 15.91 -13.03 2.13
C VAL A 207 15.81 -14.43 1.54
N GLU A 208 16.79 -14.86 0.74
CA GLU A 208 16.84 -16.23 0.19
C GLU A 208 16.86 -17.31 1.29
N ARG A 209 17.65 -17.07 2.35
CA ARG A 209 17.79 -18.03 3.45
C ARG A 209 16.58 -18.07 4.38
N GLN A 210 15.99 -16.89 4.71
CA GLN A 210 14.90 -16.78 5.70
C GLN A 210 13.52 -16.81 5.05
N GLY A 211 13.41 -16.53 3.77
CA GLY A 211 12.16 -16.40 3.03
C GLY A 211 11.47 -15.05 3.20
N ILE A 212 11.63 -14.40 4.35
CA ILE A 212 11.10 -13.07 4.66
C ILE A 212 12.07 -12.29 5.55
N VAL A 213 12.24 -11.00 5.27
CA VAL A 213 13.06 -10.08 6.05
C VAL A 213 12.34 -8.75 6.24
N PHE A 214 12.30 -8.28 7.47
CA PHE A 214 11.69 -7.00 7.85
C PHE A 214 12.76 -6.00 8.25
N ARG A 215 12.81 -4.85 7.57
CA ARG A 215 13.81 -3.79 7.79
C ARG A 215 13.17 -2.56 8.40
N THR A 216 13.66 -2.16 9.57
CA THR A 216 13.25 -0.92 10.22
C THR A 216 14.17 0.23 9.83
N SER A 217 13.60 1.40 9.56
CA SER A 217 14.34 2.61 9.21
C SER A 217 13.92 3.79 10.08
N THR A 218 14.90 4.55 10.54
CA THR A 218 14.66 5.81 11.27
C THR A 218 14.60 7.03 10.35
N LYS A 219 14.88 6.88 9.06
CA LYS A 219 14.96 7.99 8.09
C LYS A 219 13.68 8.80 8.00
N LEU A 220 12.54 8.13 8.10
CA LEU A 220 11.21 8.75 8.00
C LEU A 220 10.51 8.91 9.36
N ARG A 221 11.25 8.74 10.47
CA ARG A 221 10.69 8.88 11.83
C ARG A 221 10.08 10.27 12.04
N GLY A 222 8.82 10.32 12.44
CA GLY A 222 8.06 11.57 12.65
C GLY A 222 7.52 12.21 11.36
N ILE A 223 7.73 11.58 10.19
CA ILE A 223 7.12 11.93 8.92
C ILE A 223 6.15 10.84 8.51
N MET A 224 6.59 9.58 8.62
CA MET A 224 5.76 8.39 8.38
C MET A 224 5.43 7.72 9.71
N PRO A 225 4.32 6.98 9.80
CA PRO A 225 3.99 6.17 10.97
C PRO A 225 5.11 5.21 11.34
N HIS A 226 5.24 4.85 12.62
CA HIS A 226 6.32 3.97 13.10
C HIS A 226 6.26 2.55 12.52
N TRP A 227 5.08 2.10 12.11
CA TRP A 227 4.85 0.80 11.46
C TRP A 227 5.14 0.83 9.95
N TYR A 228 5.37 1.97 9.34
CA TYR A 228 5.75 2.11 7.94
C TYR A 228 7.21 1.69 7.75
N GLN A 229 7.41 0.39 7.59
CA GLN A 229 8.70 -0.26 7.47
C GLN A 229 8.75 -1.04 6.14
N THR A 230 9.81 -1.76 5.88
CA THR A 230 9.96 -2.47 4.59
C THR A 230 10.10 -3.97 4.81
N THR A 231 9.25 -4.74 4.11
CA THR A 231 9.30 -6.20 4.08
C THR A 231 9.74 -6.65 2.69
N PHE A 232 10.76 -7.50 2.67
CA PHE A 232 11.20 -8.26 1.51
C PHE A 232 10.87 -9.72 1.73
N GLN A 233 10.37 -10.41 0.70
CA GLN A 233 10.03 -11.82 0.84
C GLN A 233 10.13 -12.59 -0.49
N THR A 234 10.41 -13.88 -0.39
CA THR A 234 10.41 -14.76 -1.55
C THR A 234 8.98 -15.12 -1.96
N PRO A 235 8.72 -15.33 -3.26
CA PRO A 235 7.43 -15.82 -3.72
C PRO A 235 7.02 -17.16 -3.07
N SER A 236 7.98 -18.03 -2.79
CA SER A 236 7.75 -19.33 -2.13
C SER A 236 7.29 -19.16 -0.68
N HIS A 237 7.89 -18.23 0.08
CA HIS A 237 7.47 -17.94 1.45
C HIS A 237 6.01 -17.44 1.50
N LEU A 238 5.68 -16.46 0.65
CA LEU A 238 4.33 -15.91 0.63
C LEU A 238 3.29 -16.94 0.16
N ARG A 239 3.61 -17.76 -0.84
CA ARG A 239 2.75 -18.90 -1.26
C ARG A 239 2.52 -19.88 -0.12
N GLY A 240 3.57 -20.24 0.63
CA GLY A 240 3.46 -21.08 1.82
C GLY A 240 2.54 -20.48 2.88
N SER A 241 2.66 -19.18 3.16
CA SER A 241 1.79 -18.49 4.12
C SER A 241 0.32 -18.43 3.67
N LEU A 242 0.06 -18.40 2.36
CA LEU A 242 -1.29 -18.41 1.82
C LEU A 242 -1.92 -19.81 1.73
N SER A 243 -1.13 -20.87 1.60
CA SER A 243 -1.57 -22.22 1.21
C SER A 243 -2.61 -22.87 2.15
N ALA A 244 -2.61 -22.51 3.44
CA ALA A 244 -3.60 -22.99 4.40
C ALA A 244 -4.98 -22.31 4.26
N HIS A 245 -5.08 -21.24 3.48
CA HIS A 245 -6.24 -20.38 3.42
C HIS A 245 -6.73 -20.10 2.01
N PHE A 246 -5.87 -20.26 1.01
CA PHE A 246 -6.12 -19.88 -0.38
C PHE A 246 -5.44 -20.84 -1.36
N THR A 247 -6.07 -21.04 -2.50
CA THR A 247 -5.42 -21.61 -3.68
C THR A 247 -4.79 -20.49 -4.51
N VAL A 248 -3.45 -20.47 -4.63
CA VAL A 248 -2.75 -19.48 -5.46
C VAL A 248 -2.99 -19.77 -6.94
N ILE A 249 -3.62 -18.83 -7.64
CA ILE A 249 -3.92 -18.91 -9.08
C ILE A 249 -2.72 -18.46 -9.90
N ARG A 250 -2.11 -17.32 -9.52
CA ARG A 250 -1.07 -16.67 -10.32
C ARG A 250 -0.08 -15.91 -9.45
N HIS A 251 1.18 -15.96 -9.85
CA HIS A 251 2.23 -15.04 -9.44
C HIS A 251 2.70 -14.26 -10.67
N SER A 252 2.69 -12.95 -10.60
CA SER A 252 3.13 -12.06 -11.68
C SER A 252 4.27 -11.18 -11.17
N SER A 253 5.47 -11.39 -11.73
CA SER A 253 6.64 -10.59 -11.38
C SER A 253 6.51 -9.19 -11.96
N LYS A 254 6.92 -8.16 -11.19
CA LYS A 254 6.88 -6.73 -11.58
C LYS A 254 5.53 -6.24 -12.08
N ALA A 255 4.45 -6.86 -11.64
CA ALA A 255 3.11 -6.51 -12.10
C ALA A 255 2.68 -5.10 -11.66
N PHE A 256 3.25 -4.58 -10.55
CA PHE A 256 2.97 -3.26 -10.01
C PHE A 256 4.26 -2.44 -9.89
N GLY A 257 4.86 -2.10 -11.02
CA GLY A 257 6.17 -1.46 -11.06
C GLY A 257 7.27 -2.41 -10.59
N ASP A 258 7.89 -2.13 -9.43
CA ASP A 258 8.92 -3.00 -8.84
C ASP A 258 8.35 -4.06 -7.88
N GLN A 259 7.03 -4.12 -7.70
CA GLN A 259 6.38 -5.10 -6.84
C GLN A 259 5.83 -6.28 -7.66
N ASP A 260 6.00 -7.45 -7.11
CA ASP A 260 5.35 -8.67 -7.58
C ASP A 260 3.90 -8.73 -7.07
N ALA A 261 3.05 -9.47 -7.76
CA ALA A 261 1.67 -9.71 -7.34
C ALA A 261 1.38 -11.21 -7.21
N ILE A 262 0.55 -11.56 -6.23
CA ILE A 262 -0.10 -12.86 -6.13
C ILE A 262 -1.61 -12.66 -6.22
N LEU A 263 -2.23 -13.43 -7.12
CA LEU A 263 -3.67 -13.63 -7.17
C LEU A 263 -3.99 -15.02 -6.59
N ALA A 264 -4.86 -15.06 -5.60
CA ALA A 264 -5.25 -16.30 -4.93
C ALA A 264 -6.77 -16.35 -4.75
N ARG A 265 -7.35 -17.55 -4.69
CA ARG A 265 -8.78 -17.77 -4.51
C ARG A 265 -9.05 -18.39 -3.15
N ARG A 266 -10.09 -17.90 -2.46
CA ARG A 266 -10.64 -18.55 -1.29
C ARG A 266 -11.37 -19.83 -1.71
N ASP A 267 -10.92 -20.96 -1.20
CA ASP A 267 -11.60 -22.24 -1.35
C ASP A 267 -12.83 -22.34 -0.47
#